data_c25af8fd9b1ff382be23c2c8d712e5f7
#
_entry.id   c25af8fd9b1ff382be23c2c8d712e5f7
#
_cell.length_a   1.000
_cell.length_b   1.000
_cell.length_c   1.000
_cell.angle_alpha   90.00
_cell.angle_beta   90.00
_cell.angle_gamma   90.00
#
_symmetry.space_group_name_H-M   'P 1'
#
loop_
_entity.id
_entity.type
_entity.pdbx_description
1 polymer ?
#
loop_
_entity_poly.entity_id
_entity_poly.type
_entity_poly.pdbx_seq_one_letter_code
_entity_poly.pdbx_strand_id
1 'polypeptide(L)'
;MRKRILGTIIAAGFFAVAAFAGANGLAETQAACEHSQVKDGACVDCNDPVECIEVEDASGTAKGTYSKLEDAAAAAGNGDILKLLYNCESTSTYIDAGNKNLTIDLNKKELKAVHFDIMGSLVIENGEYSGYIRNAATGNEHTLTFENVRADLTQLGWYAKGGIKLVNSNIEQQHDGAAFTEWWLEKLQMDQTSVYKITNSPSGLSNYGLLSLDEA
;
A
#
# COMPACT_ATOMS: atom_id res chain seq x y z
N MET A 1 -33.15 -33.27 28.82
CA MET A 1 -33.11 -33.01 27.36
C MET A 1 -31.74 -32.48 26.98
N ARG A 2 -30.90 -33.32 26.38
CA ARG A 2 -29.54 -32.94 25.97
C ARG A 2 -29.56 -32.45 24.51
N LYS A 3 -29.27 -31.17 24.26
CA LYS A 3 -29.05 -30.65 22.89
C LYS A 3 -27.62 -30.91 22.49
N ARG A 4 -27.42 -31.71 21.45
CA ARG A 4 -26.14 -31.95 20.78
C ARG A 4 -25.86 -30.79 19.86
N ILE A 5 -24.70 -30.15 20.05
CA ILE A 5 -24.15 -29.16 19.11
C ILE A 5 -23.37 -29.95 18.05
N LEU A 6 -23.83 -29.88 16.82
CA LEU A 6 -23.14 -30.44 15.66
C LEU A 6 -22.07 -29.45 15.21
N GLY A 7 -20.83 -29.79 15.42
CA GLY A 7 -19.70 -29.02 14.85
C GLY A 7 -19.50 -29.37 13.39
N THR A 8 -19.56 -28.39 12.53
CA THR A 8 -19.25 -28.55 11.10
C THR A 8 -17.72 -28.56 10.94
N ILE A 9 -17.19 -29.71 10.53
CA ILE A 9 -15.79 -29.86 10.15
C ILE A 9 -15.70 -29.43 8.69
N ILE A 10 -14.98 -28.33 8.43
CA ILE A 10 -14.59 -27.94 7.07
C ILE A 10 -13.42 -28.83 6.68
N ALA A 11 -13.67 -29.77 5.78
CA ALA A 11 -12.65 -30.62 5.22
C ALA A 11 -11.84 -29.83 4.19
N ALA A 12 -10.55 -29.62 4.48
CA ALA A 12 -9.57 -29.16 3.50
C ALA A 12 -9.47 -30.22 2.39
N GLY A 13 -9.88 -29.85 1.17
CA GLY A 13 -9.78 -30.73 0.02
C GLY A 13 -8.33 -30.91 -0.41
N PHE A 14 -7.77 -32.08 -0.11
CA PHE A 14 -6.53 -32.53 -0.75
C PHE A 14 -6.85 -32.95 -2.18
N PHE A 15 -6.38 -32.21 -3.18
CA PHE A 15 -6.34 -32.69 -4.55
C PHE A 15 -5.23 -33.73 -4.66
N ALA A 16 -5.62 -35.01 -4.72
CA ALA A 16 -4.71 -36.07 -5.08
C ALA A 16 -4.45 -36.02 -6.57
N VAL A 17 -3.23 -35.64 -6.97
CA VAL A 17 -2.74 -35.79 -8.34
C VAL A 17 -2.43 -37.26 -8.56
N ALA A 18 -3.23 -37.92 -9.43
CA ALA A 18 -2.97 -39.28 -9.86
C ALA A 18 -1.65 -39.32 -10.66
N ALA A 19 -0.66 -40.05 -10.12
CA ALA A 19 0.59 -40.31 -10.82
C ALA A 19 0.35 -41.34 -11.94
N PHE A 20 0.55 -40.91 -13.20
CA PHE A 20 0.75 -41.81 -14.31
C PHE A 20 2.21 -42.26 -14.32
N ALA A 21 2.49 -43.48 -13.94
CA ALA A 21 3.80 -44.10 -14.06
C ALA A 21 4.08 -44.45 -15.50
N GLY A 22 5.02 -43.77 -16.11
CA GLY A 22 5.56 -44.05 -17.44
C GLY A 22 6.99 -43.51 -17.54
N ALA A 23 7.97 -44.43 -17.38
CA ALA A 23 9.35 -44.41 -17.89
C ALA A 23 10.23 -43.17 -17.60
N ASN A 24 11.18 -43.35 -16.64
CA ASN A 24 12.54 -42.78 -16.62
C ASN A 24 12.69 -41.26 -16.80
N GLY A 25 12.39 -40.57 -15.76
CA GLY A 25 12.84 -39.21 -15.46
C GLY A 25 12.53 -38.97 -13.99
N LEU A 26 13.54 -38.70 -13.20
CA LEU A 26 13.34 -38.16 -11.86
C LEU A 26 12.57 -36.84 -12.07
N ALA A 27 11.27 -36.87 -11.80
CA ALA A 27 10.50 -35.65 -11.67
C ALA A 27 11.10 -34.92 -10.45
N GLU A 28 11.97 -33.97 -10.68
CA GLU A 28 12.26 -32.96 -9.68
C GLU A 28 10.90 -32.42 -9.27
N THR A 29 10.52 -32.67 -8.02
CA THR A 29 9.38 -31.98 -7.41
C THR A 29 9.79 -30.53 -7.34
N GLN A 30 9.38 -29.74 -8.34
CA GLN A 30 9.58 -28.32 -8.36
C GLN A 30 8.95 -27.81 -7.05
N ALA A 31 9.77 -27.26 -6.17
CA ALA A 31 9.26 -26.66 -4.94
C ALA A 31 8.18 -25.63 -5.33
N ALA A 32 7.04 -25.67 -4.63
CA ALA A 32 5.99 -24.72 -4.89
C ALA A 32 6.54 -23.30 -4.70
N CYS A 33 6.27 -22.41 -5.67
CA CYS A 33 6.72 -21.03 -5.59
C CYS A 33 6.06 -20.33 -4.39
N GLU A 34 6.85 -19.69 -3.54
CA GLU A 34 6.34 -19.02 -2.33
C GLU A 34 5.68 -17.67 -2.64
N HIS A 35 5.72 -17.20 -3.91
CA HIS A 35 5.17 -15.93 -4.36
C HIS A 35 5.58 -14.73 -3.49
N SER A 36 6.85 -14.70 -3.06
CA SER A 36 7.34 -13.70 -2.10
C SER A 36 7.23 -12.26 -2.59
N GLN A 37 7.30 -12.05 -3.90
CA GLN A 37 7.17 -10.75 -4.55
C GLN A 37 6.32 -10.84 -5.81
N VAL A 38 5.38 -9.91 -5.93
CA VAL A 38 4.45 -9.80 -7.07
C VAL A 38 4.67 -8.48 -7.78
N LYS A 39 4.83 -8.53 -9.10
CA LYS A 39 4.95 -7.36 -9.96
C LYS A 39 3.87 -7.37 -11.02
N ASP A 40 3.06 -6.31 -11.06
CA ASP A 40 1.94 -6.14 -12.00
C ASP A 40 1.03 -7.39 -12.09
N GLY A 41 0.81 -8.05 -10.96
CA GLY A 41 -0.07 -9.21 -10.85
C GLY A 41 0.55 -10.55 -11.20
N ALA A 42 1.87 -10.62 -11.38
CA ALA A 42 2.60 -11.87 -11.60
C ALA A 42 3.70 -12.07 -10.57
N CYS A 43 3.92 -13.29 -10.15
CA CYS A 43 5.05 -13.64 -9.31
C CYS A 43 6.37 -13.39 -10.06
N VAL A 44 7.33 -12.74 -9.40
CA VAL A 44 8.64 -12.43 -10.00
C VAL A 44 9.45 -13.70 -10.29
N ASP A 45 9.29 -14.74 -9.47
CA ASP A 45 10.10 -15.96 -9.55
C ASP A 45 9.56 -17.00 -10.54
N CYS A 46 8.22 -17.21 -10.58
CA CYS A 46 7.60 -18.25 -11.41
C CYS A 46 6.68 -17.71 -12.53
N ASN A 47 6.43 -16.40 -12.55
CA ASN A 47 5.55 -15.71 -13.50
C ASN A 47 4.07 -16.19 -13.47
N ASP A 48 3.67 -16.88 -12.40
CA ASP A 48 2.28 -17.26 -12.20
C ASP A 48 1.45 -16.02 -11.83
N PRO A 49 0.20 -15.92 -12.31
CA PRO A 49 -0.73 -14.87 -11.86
C PRO A 49 -0.99 -14.98 -10.35
N VAL A 50 -0.88 -13.87 -9.63
CA VAL A 50 -1.06 -13.83 -8.18
C VAL A 50 -1.95 -12.66 -7.79
N GLU A 51 -2.99 -12.94 -7.01
CA GLU A 51 -3.77 -11.91 -6.34
C GLU A 51 -2.99 -11.44 -5.10
N CYS A 52 -2.52 -10.22 -5.12
CA CYS A 52 -1.62 -9.69 -4.09
C CYS A 52 -2.26 -8.64 -3.17
N ILE A 53 -3.49 -8.23 -3.46
CA ILE A 53 -4.21 -7.21 -2.68
C ILE A 53 -5.62 -7.71 -2.39
N GLU A 54 -6.01 -7.71 -1.13
CA GLU A 54 -7.39 -7.93 -0.68
C GLU A 54 -8.05 -6.59 -0.41
N VAL A 55 -9.26 -6.39 -0.93
CA VAL A 55 -10.10 -5.25 -0.57
C VAL A 55 -11.05 -5.68 0.52
N GLU A 56 -10.98 -5.02 1.68
CA GLU A 56 -11.86 -5.23 2.82
C GLU A 56 -12.73 -3.98 3.02
N ASP A 57 -13.92 -4.13 3.59
CA ASP A 57 -14.66 -2.98 4.08
C ASP A 57 -14.11 -2.48 5.43
N ALA A 58 -14.61 -1.35 5.93
CA ALA A 58 -14.17 -0.76 7.20
C ALA A 58 -14.37 -1.68 8.43
N SER A 59 -15.13 -2.78 8.30
CA SER A 59 -15.29 -3.79 9.35
C SER A 59 -14.28 -4.95 9.24
N GLY A 60 -13.43 -4.94 8.21
CA GLY A 60 -12.48 -6.02 7.90
C GLY A 60 -13.12 -7.20 7.15
N THR A 61 -14.30 -6.99 6.53
CA THR A 61 -14.93 -8.03 5.70
C THR A 61 -14.38 -7.97 4.29
N ALA A 62 -13.81 -9.07 3.80
CA ALA A 62 -13.28 -9.16 2.45
C ALA A 62 -14.37 -8.97 1.38
N LYS A 63 -14.09 -8.12 0.40
CA LYS A 63 -14.94 -7.81 -0.76
C LYS A 63 -14.42 -8.46 -2.04
N GLY A 64 -13.12 -8.76 -2.10
CA GLY A 64 -12.48 -9.41 -3.23
C GLY A 64 -10.97 -9.28 -3.17
N THR A 65 -10.30 -10.05 -4.03
CA THR A 65 -8.84 -10.03 -4.19
C THR A 65 -8.47 -9.59 -5.61
N TYR A 66 -7.33 -8.93 -5.75
CA TYR A 66 -6.88 -8.31 -6.99
C TYR A 66 -5.39 -8.56 -7.19
N SER A 67 -5.02 -8.75 -8.44
CA SER A 67 -3.63 -8.92 -8.82
C SER A 67 -2.89 -7.59 -9.04
N LYS A 68 -3.63 -6.49 -9.25
CA LYS A 68 -3.08 -5.16 -9.52
C LYS A 68 -3.63 -4.09 -8.59
N LEU A 69 -2.76 -3.15 -8.20
CA LEU A 69 -3.14 -2.05 -7.30
C LEU A 69 -4.18 -1.11 -7.91
N GLU A 70 -4.10 -0.84 -9.20
CA GLU A 70 -5.07 -0.01 -9.92
C GLU A 70 -6.47 -0.62 -9.91
N ASP A 71 -6.59 -1.94 -10.08
CA ASP A 71 -7.88 -2.64 -10.07
C ASP A 71 -8.48 -2.66 -8.66
N ALA A 72 -7.64 -2.91 -7.63
CA ALA A 72 -8.05 -2.85 -6.24
C ALA A 72 -8.51 -1.44 -5.85
N ALA A 73 -7.74 -0.40 -6.21
CA ALA A 73 -8.08 1.00 -5.93
C ALA A 73 -9.38 1.42 -6.66
N ALA A 74 -9.59 0.96 -7.90
CA ALA A 74 -10.83 1.24 -8.64
C ALA A 74 -12.06 0.56 -8.00
N ALA A 75 -11.90 -0.69 -7.54
CA ALA A 75 -12.97 -1.50 -6.94
C ALA A 75 -13.32 -1.07 -5.51
N ALA A 76 -12.38 -0.50 -4.78
CA ALA A 76 -12.58 -0.04 -3.41
C ALA A 76 -13.65 1.05 -3.32
N GLY A 77 -14.46 1.00 -2.28
CA GLY A 77 -15.40 2.05 -1.89
C GLY A 77 -14.78 3.06 -0.92
N ASN A 78 -15.56 4.07 -0.54
CA ASN A 78 -15.13 5.03 0.48
C ASN A 78 -15.01 4.36 1.86
N GLY A 79 -13.86 4.49 2.50
CA GLY A 79 -13.56 3.87 3.79
C GLY A 79 -13.06 2.43 3.73
N ASP A 80 -12.86 1.89 2.54
CA ASP A 80 -12.32 0.54 2.38
C ASP A 80 -10.81 0.47 2.65
N ILE A 81 -10.36 -0.76 2.91
CA ILE A 81 -8.97 -1.10 3.20
C ILE A 81 -8.41 -1.93 2.03
N LEU A 82 -7.26 -1.51 1.52
CA LEU A 82 -6.45 -2.27 0.56
C LEU A 82 -5.35 -2.98 1.34
N LYS A 83 -5.51 -4.27 1.60
CA LYS A 83 -4.57 -5.06 2.40
C LYS A 83 -3.64 -5.89 1.54
N LEU A 84 -2.35 -5.76 1.75
CA LEU A 84 -1.36 -6.53 1.01
C LEU A 84 -1.30 -7.98 1.51
N LEU A 85 -1.34 -8.91 0.58
CA LEU A 85 -1.13 -10.34 0.83
C LEU A 85 0.34 -10.73 0.59
N TYR A 86 1.01 -10.04 -0.31
CA TYR A 86 2.42 -10.22 -0.69
C TYR A 86 3.12 -8.87 -0.86
N ASN A 87 4.46 -8.86 -0.96
CA ASN A 87 5.16 -7.68 -1.44
C ASN A 87 4.68 -7.39 -2.87
N CYS A 88 4.28 -6.16 -3.13
CA CYS A 88 3.64 -5.79 -4.39
C CYS A 88 4.35 -4.61 -5.05
N GLU A 89 4.66 -4.75 -6.33
CA GLU A 89 5.20 -3.67 -7.17
C GLU A 89 4.21 -3.40 -8.32
N SER A 90 3.78 -2.16 -8.45
CA SER A 90 3.01 -1.67 -9.60
C SER A 90 3.89 -0.77 -10.46
N THR A 91 4.00 -1.08 -11.73
CA THR A 91 4.67 -0.23 -12.73
C THR A 91 3.69 0.71 -13.44
N SER A 92 2.42 0.69 -13.06
CA SER A 92 1.45 1.66 -13.55
C SER A 92 1.94 3.08 -13.32
N THR A 93 2.02 3.86 -14.38
CA THR A 93 2.51 5.25 -14.34
C THR A 93 1.56 6.18 -13.60
N TYR A 94 0.34 5.75 -13.37
CA TYR A 94 -0.70 6.53 -12.70
C TYR A 94 -1.80 5.63 -12.16
N ILE A 95 -2.04 5.68 -10.86
CA ILE A 95 -3.12 4.98 -10.17
C ILE A 95 -4.04 6.02 -9.56
N ASP A 96 -5.25 6.14 -10.08
CA ASP A 96 -6.26 7.07 -9.59
C ASP A 96 -7.26 6.37 -8.66
N ALA A 97 -7.17 6.67 -7.38
CA ALA A 97 -8.13 6.18 -6.39
C ALA A 97 -9.40 7.04 -6.28
N GLY A 98 -9.44 8.18 -6.97
CA GLY A 98 -10.60 9.09 -7.00
C GLY A 98 -10.86 9.79 -5.66
N ASN A 99 -12.11 10.23 -5.49
CA ASN A 99 -12.55 10.96 -4.28
C ASN A 99 -13.07 9.98 -3.21
N LYS A 100 -12.16 9.20 -2.65
CA LYS A 100 -12.45 8.20 -1.61
C LYS A 100 -11.49 8.38 -0.45
N ASN A 101 -11.95 8.09 0.76
CA ASN A 101 -11.04 7.86 1.88
C ASN A 101 -10.64 6.39 1.84
N LEU A 102 -9.35 6.10 1.88
CA LEU A 102 -8.83 4.74 1.80
C LEU A 102 -7.79 4.48 2.89
N THR A 103 -7.68 3.22 3.28
CA THR A 103 -6.55 2.71 4.05
C THR A 103 -5.77 1.72 3.18
N ILE A 104 -4.45 1.83 3.16
CA ILE A 104 -3.55 0.81 2.60
C ILE A 104 -2.87 0.14 3.79
N ASP A 105 -3.34 -1.05 4.16
CA ASP A 105 -2.68 -1.90 5.15
C ASP A 105 -1.59 -2.72 4.46
N LEU A 106 -0.35 -2.32 4.70
CA LEU A 106 0.82 -3.00 4.14
C LEU A 106 1.04 -4.39 4.75
N ASN A 107 0.38 -4.71 5.87
CA ASN A 107 0.41 -6.04 6.49
C ASN A 107 1.84 -6.60 6.62
N LYS A 108 2.79 -5.74 7.02
CA LYS A 108 4.25 -6.02 7.14
C LYS A 108 4.91 -6.38 5.80
N LYS A 109 4.34 -5.94 4.70
CA LYS A 109 4.85 -6.12 3.34
C LYS A 109 5.37 -4.79 2.80
N GLU A 110 5.98 -4.87 1.62
CA GLU A 110 6.42 -3.72 0.86
C GLU A 110 5.47 -3.46 -0.31
N LEU A 111 5.07 -2.21 -0.47
CA LEU A 111 4.37 -1.71 -1.65
C LEU A 111 5.27 -0.72 -2.40
N LYS A 112 5.52 -1.00 -3.67
CA LYS A 112 6.16 -0.05 -4.59
C LYS A 112 5.14 0.42 -5.63
N ALA A 113 4.88 1.72 -5.65
CA ALA A 113 3.94 2.33 -6.60
C ALA A 113 4.56 3.56 -7.27
N VAL A 114 4.57 3.59 -8.60
CA VAL A 114 5.17 4.72 -9.33
C VAL A 114 4.45 6.02 -9.01
N HIS A 115 3.10 6.03 -9.05
CA HIS A 115 2.30 7.21 -8.75
C HIS A 115 0.91 6.80 -8.24
N PHE A 116 0.59 7.18 -7.02
CA PHE A 116 -0.73 6.98 -6.42
C PHE A 116 -1.40 8.34 -6.17
N ASP A 117 -2.49 8.58 -6.88
CA ASP A 117 -3.29 9.80 -6.77
C ASP A 117 -4.61 9.54 -6.06
N ILE A 118 -4.97 10.42 -5.14
CA ILE A 118 -6.21 10.32 -4.35
C ILE A 118 -6.72 11.72 -4.04
N MET A 119 -8.01 11.92 -4.04
CA MET A 119 -8.64 13.20 -3.66
C MET A 119 -9.33 13.15 -2.29
N GLY A 120 -9.30 12.01 -1.61
CA GLY A 120 -9.77 11.83 -0.23
C GLY A 120 -8.64 11.77 0.79
N SER A 121 -8.94 11.33 2.00
CA SER A 121 -7.94 11.01 3.01
C SER A 121 -7.31 9.65 2.74
N LEU A 122 -6.02 9.52 3.04
CA LEU A 122 -5.27 8.28 2.89
C LEU A 122 -4.57 7.92 4.20
N VAL A 123 -4.77 6.69 4.65
CA VAL A 123 -3.96 6.07 5.70
C VAL A 123 -3.08 5.02 5.04
N ILE A 124 -1.79 5.02 5.35
CA ILE A 124 -0.86 3.95 4.99
C ILE A 124 -0.32 3.41 6.28
N GLU A 125 -0.44 2.10 6.49
CA GLU A 125 -0.10 1.51 7.77
C GLU A 125 0.65 0.18 7.67
N ASN A 126 1.43 -0.14 8.73
CA ASN A 126 1.98 -1.45 9.04
C ASN A 126 2.92 -2.05 7.99
N GLY A 127 3.95 -1.31 7.52
CA GLY A 127 4.94 -1.90 6.60
C GLY A 127 5.85 -0.90 5.91
N GLU A 128 6.22 -1.21 4.66
CA GLU A 128 7.12 -0.37 3.86
C GLU A 128 6.43 0.13 2.58
N TYR A 129 6.58 1.42 2.28
CA TYR A 129 6.03 2.04 1.08
C TYR A 129 7.13 2.77 0.31
N SER A 130 7.14 2.62 -1.01
CA SER A 130 7.99 3.46 -1.86
C SER A 130 7.24 3.95 -3.09
N GLY A 131 7.47 5.21 -3.46
CA GLY A 131 6.88 5.82 -4.64
C GLY A 131 6.43 7.25 -4.47
N TYR A 132 5.52 7.69 -5.34
CA TYR A 132 4.92 9.01 -5.32
C TYR A 132 3.48 8.95 -4.84
N ILE A 133 3.13 9.85 -3.93
CA ILE A 133 1.76 10.05 -3.45
C ILE A 133 1.34 11.48 -3.77
N ARG A 134 0.14 11.63 -4.31
CA ARG A 134 -0.44 12.94 -4.60
C ARG A 134 -1.88 13.04 -4.14
N ASN A 135 -2.23 14.21 -3.58
CA ASN A 135 -3.60 14.67 -3.41
C ASN A 135 -3.74 16.08 -3.94
N ALA A 136 -4.48 16.26 -5.02
CA ALA A 136 -4.68 17.54 -5.66
C ALA A 136 -5.95 18.28 -5.17
N ALA A 137 -6.67 17.76 -4.19
CA ALA A 137 -7.91 18.33 -3.66
C ALA A 137 -7.63 19.52 -2.75
N THR A 138 -7.38 20.68 -3.34
CA THR A 138 -7.17 21.93 -2.59
C THR A 138 -8.42 22.34 -1.82
N GLY A 139 -8.23 22.83 -0.60
CA GLY A 139 -9.32 23.39 0.22
C GLY A 139 -10.10 22.41 1.07
N ASN A 140 -9.85 21.10 0.94
CA ASN A 140 -10.48 20.05 1.76
C ASN A 140 -9.61 19.70 2.97
N GLU A 141 -10.24 19.24 4.06
CA GLU A 141 -9.58 18.83 5.31
C GLU A 141 -9.10 17.36 5.26
N HIS A 142 -8.72 16.86 4.08
CA HIS A 142 -8.21 15.50 3.92
C HIS A 142 -6.79 15.36 4.47
N THR A 143 -6.52 14.22 5.08
CA THR A 143 -5.26 13.93 5.77
C THR A 143 -4.54 12.76 5.11
N LEU A 144 -3.22 12.86 4.97
CA LEU A 144 -2.37 11.71 4.74
C LEU A 144 -1.80 11.26 6.09
N THR A 145 -2.06 10.03 6.47
CA THR A 145 -1.52 9.44 7.70
C THR A 145 -0.59 8.29 7.37
N PHE A 146 0.59 8.29 7.98
CA PHE A 146 1.48 7.14 8.03
C PHE A 146 1.49 6.62 9.47
N GLU A 147 1.18 5.33 9.64
CA GLU A 147 1.14 4.68 10.94
C GLU A 147 1.95 3.38 10.93
N ASN A 148 3.01 3.30 11.74
CA ASN A 148 3.94 2.16 11.75
C ASN A 148 4.55 1.88 10.36
N VAL A 149 4.95 2.93 9.64
CA VAL A 149 5.43 2.84 8.26
C VAL A 149 6.87 3.33 8.14
N ARG A 150 7.65 2.61 7.33
CA ARG A 150 8.85 3.14 6.70
C ARG A 150 8.52 3.49 5.25
N ALA A 151 8.70 4.76 4.87
CA ALA A 151 8.45 5.15 3.48
C ALA A 151 9.66 5.83 2.85
N ASP A 152 9.94 5.46 1.59
CA ASP A 152 10.87 6.10 0.69
C ASP A 152 10.08 6.76 -0.45
N LEU A 153 9.82 8.05 -0.30
CA LEU A 153 8.99 8.79 -1.23
C LEU A 153 9.85 9.43 -2.32
N THR A 154 9.64 9.03 -3.56
CA THR A 154 10.26 9.70 -4.71
C THR A 154 9.73 11.10 -4.87
N GLN A 155 8.46 11.31 -4.55
CA GLN A 155 7.80 12.60 -4.52
C GLN A 155 6.57 12.56 -3.59
N LEU A 156 6.22 13.72 -3.02
CA LEU A 156 5.00 13.90 -2.24
C LEU A 156 4.34 15.23 -2.62
N GLY A 157 3.09 15.16 -3.05
CA GLY A 157 2.27 16.32 -3.39
C GLY A 157 0.95 16.31 -2.61
N TRP A 158 0.94 16.79 -1.38
CA TRP A 158 -0.26 16.84 -0.55
C TRP A 158 -0.79 18.27 -0.44
N TYR A 159 -1.87 18.57 -1.15
CA TYR A 159 -2.47 19.92 -1.26
C TYR A 159 -3.72 20.11 -0.37
N ALA A 160 -4.16 19.08 0.33
CA ALA A 160 -5.29 19.17 1.23
C ALA A 160 -4.88 19.79 2.58
N LYS A 161 -5.77 20.61 3.17
CA LYS A 161 -5.52 21.38 4.40
C LYS A 161 -5.34 20.52 5.66
N GLY A 162 -5.86 19.29 5.67
CA GLY A 162 -5.66 18.37 6.79
C GLY A 162 -4.20 18.00 7.02
N GLY A 163 -3.37 18.15 5.98
CA GLY A 163 -1.93 17.96 6.07
C GLY A 163 -1.50 16.51 6.20
N ILE A 164 -0.34 16.30 6.81
CA ILE A 164 0.29 14.98 6.98
C ILE A 164 0.41 14.67 8.46
N LYS A 165 0.09 13.44 8.83
CA LYS A 165 0.24 12.90 10.18
C LYS A 165 1.18 11.70 10.18
N LEU A 166 2.16 11.68 11.08
CA LEU A 166 3.09 10.56 11.27
C LEU A 166 2.91 10.00 12.68
N VAL A 167 2.72 8.69 12.78
CA VAL A 167 2.63 7.94 14.03
C VAL A 167 3.59 6.77 13.95
N ASN A 168 4.61 6.74 14.78
CA ASN A 168 5.64 5.69 14.79
C ASN A 168 6.18 5.38 13.38
N SER A 169 6.47 6.42 12.60
CA SER A 169 6.81 6.28 11.18
C SER A 169 8.10 7.00 10.81
N ASN A 170 8.83 6.42 9.87
CA ASN A 170 10.06 6.98 9.33
C ASN A 170 9.90 7.22 7.83
N ILE A 171 9.82 8.50 7.45
CA ILE A 171 9.61 8.93 6.08
C ILE A 171 10.87 9.60 5.56
N GLU A 172 11.42 9.06 4.50
CA GLU A 172 12.50 9.68 3.73
C GLU A 172 11.93 10.11 2.37
N GLN A 173 12.07 11.39 2.06
CA GLN A 173 11.63 11.93 0.80
C GLN A 173 12.83 12.36 -0.02
N GLN A 174 12.93 11.85 -1.24
CA GLN A 174 13.92 12.26 -2.20
C GLN A 174 13.46 13.52 -2.92
N HIS A 175 14.37 14.45 -3.11
CA HIS A 175 14.17 15.63 -3.92
C HIS A 175 14.99 15.46 -5.20
N ASP A 176 14.36 15.18 -6.32
CA ASP A 176 15.04 15.29 -7.60
C ASP A 176 15.02 16.76 -8.06
N GLY A 177 16.17 17.35 -8.28
CA GLY A 177 16.37 18.78 -8.49
C GLY A 177 15.71 19.41 -9.72
N ALA A 178 14.73 18.78 -10.35
CA ALA A 178 14.21 19.16 -11.67
C ALA A 178 12.81 19.71 -11.62
N ALA A 179 12.26 20.40 -10.88
CA ALA A 179 10.93 21.04 -10.94
C ALA A 179 10.04 20.84 -9.71
N PHE A 180 10.50 21.35 -8.60
CA PHE A 180 9.55 21.65 -7.54
C PHE A 180 8.98 23.03 -7.75
N THR A 181 7.81 23.08 -8.35
CA THR A 181 7.06 24.32 -8.41
C THR A 181 6.10 24.51 -7.26
N GLU A 182 5.73 23.44 -6.53
CA GLU A 182 4.68 23.59 -5.51
C GLU A 182 4.77 22.57 -4.39
N TRP A 183 5.33 22.99 -3.24
CA TRP A 183 5.16 22.33 -1.96
C TRP A 183 4.05 23.03 -1.19
N TRP A 184 2.93 22.34 -1.01
CA TRP A 184 1.88 22.81 -0.12
C TRP A 184 1.70 21.82 1.01
N LEU A 185 2.62 21.81 1.94
CA LEU A 185 2.40 21.16 3.22
C LEU A 185 1.93 22.23 4.19
N GLU A 186 0.65 22.37 4.41
CA GLU A 186 0.10 23.35 5.34
C GLU A 186 0.29 22.89 6.79
N LYS A 187 0.30 21.56 7.03
CA LYS A 187 0.35 21.01 8.38
C LYS A 187 1.12 19.68 8.41
N LEU A 188 2.08 19.57 9.33
CA LEU A 188 2.75 18.32 9.66
C LEU A 188 2.58 18.05 11.15
N GLN A 189 1.96 16.93 11.50
CA GLN A 189 1.84 16.42 12.85
C GLN A 189 2.70 15.17 13.01
N MET A 190 3.54 15.13 14.04
CA MET A 190 4.45 14.01 14.28
C MET A 190 4.42 13.67 15.77
N ASP A 191 4.41 12.37 16.09
CA ASP A 191 4.70 11.93 17.44
C ASP A 191 6.23 11.94 17.71
N GLN A 192 6.62 11.66 18.95
CA GLN A 192 8.04 11.71 19.38
C GLN A 192 8.89 10.58 18.79
N THR A 193 8.29 9.56 18.19
CA THR A 193 8.98 8.40 17.60
C THR A 193 9.14 8.51 16.09
N SER A 194 8.44 9.45 15.47
CA SER A 194 8.43 9.62 14.03
C SER A 194 9.57 10.48 13.52
N VAL A 195 10.01 10.20 12.29
CA VAL A 195 11.05 10.95 11.58
C VAL A 195 10.56 11.31 10.18
N TYR A 196 10.75 12.57 9.81
CA TYR A 196 10.56 13.03 8.43
C TYR A 196 11.84 13.69 7.92
N LYS A 197 12.44 13.10 6.90
CA LYS A 197 13.73 13.53 6.35
C LYS A 197 13.59 13.81 4.85
N ILE A 198 14.12 14.97 4.44
CA ILE A 198 14.24 15.34 3.03
C ILE A 198 15.69 15.19 2.62
N THR A 199 15.97 14.43 1.57
CA THR A 199 17.31 14.20 1.03
C THR A 199 17.48 14.82 -0.35
N ASN A 200 18.72 15.14 -0.72
CA ASN A 200 19.09 15.70 -2.03
C ASN A 200 18.42 17.03 -2.41
N SER A 201 18.07 17.86 -1.42
CA SER A 201 17.62 19.22 -1.72
C SER A 201 18.78 20.05 -2.33
N PRO A 202 18.73 20.43 -3.63
CA PRO A 202 19.71 21.34 -4.17
C PRO A 202 19.53 22.70 -3.50
N SER A 203 20.60 23.24 -2.99
CA SER A 203 20.81 24.58 -2.43
C SER A 203 19.57 25.45 -2.32
N GLY A 204 18.92 25.42 -1.17
CA GLY A 204 17.88 26.36 -0.81
C GLY A 204 16.49 25.76 -0.85
N LEU A 205 16.02 25.28 0.30
CA LEU A 205 14.61 25.24 0.61
C LEU A 205 14.08 26.68 0.51
N SER A 206 13.55 27.04 -0.65
CA SER A 206 12.65 28.18 -0.72
C SER A 206 11.40 27.77 0.02
N ASN A 207 11.26 28.23 1.25
CA ASN A 207 10.07 28.05 2.07
C ASN A 207 8.88 28.70 1.39
N TYR A 208 8.17 27.96 0.56
CA TYR A 208 6.84 28.31 0.13
C TYR A 208 5.85 27.53 1.01
N GLY A 209 5.66 28.01 2.22
CA GLY A 209 4.70 27.47 3.17
C GLY A 209 5.22 27.51 4.59
N LEU A 210 4.39 27.96 5.51
CA LEU A 210 4.68 27.93 6.94
C LEU A 210 4.50 26.48 7.39
N LEU A 211 5.61 25.76 7.64
CA LEU A 211 5.55 24.48 8.30
C LEU A 211 5.16 24.70 9.76
N SER A 212 3.93 24.42 10.13
CA SER A 212 3.49 24.39 11.51
C SER A 212 3.78 23.00 12.06
N LEU A 213 4.73 22.88 12.97
CA LEU A 213 4.96 21.67 13.76
C LEU A 213 4.03 21.75 14.98
N ASP A 214 2.93 21.03 14.94
CA ASP A 214 2.09 20.82 16.12
C ASP A 214 2.59 19.55 16.83
N GLU A 215 3.11 19.73 18.04
CA GLU A 215 3.37 18.62 18.95
C GLU A 215 2.02 18.00 19.36
N ALA A 216 1.86 16.70 19.09
CA ALA A 216 0.67 15.93 19.47
C ALA A 216 0.80 15.37 20.89
#